data_35cf6b04823eb3dc2e9349609216254b
#
_entry.id   35cf6b04823eb3dc2e9349609216254b
#
_cell.length_a   1.000
_cell.length_b   1.000
_cell.length_c   1.000
_cell.angle_alpha   90.00
_cell.angle_beta   90.00
_cell.angle_gamma   90.00
#
_symmetry.space_group_name_H-M   'P 1'
#
loop_
_entity.id
_entity.type
_entity.pdbx_description
1 polymer ?
#
loop_
_entity_poly.entity_id
_entity_poly.type
_entity_poly.pdbx_seq_one_letter_code
_entity_poly.pdbx_strand_id
1 'polypeptide(L)'
;MNAISFTHIAPDPTHDELRAEVRDFLATELRDMLSHRRALSWTGADPAFSRKLGQRGWLGMTWPRTYGGHERSAFERLVVIEELLAAGAPVSAHWIADRQSGPLLLRVGTEEQKQKYLPRIAAGECFISAGLSEPDTGSDLASARMTAKRVDGGFV
;
A
#
# COMPACT_ATOMS: atom_id res chain seq x y z
N MET A 1 -31.50 -10.58 -17.51
CA MET A 1 -30.34 -10.27 -16.62
C MET A 1 -29.35 -11.40 -16.76
N ASN A 2 -28.16 -11.15 -17.33
CA ASN A 2 -27.14 -12.20 -17.37
C ASN A 2 -26.58 -12.35 -15.96
N ALA A 3 -26.59 -13.58 -15.43
CA ALA A 3 -26.00 -13.87 -14.14
C ALA A 3 -24.48 -13.62 -14.21
N ILE A 4 -23.94 -12.92 -13.22
CA ILE A 4 -22.48 -12.77 -13.08
C ILE A 4 -21.94 -14.16 -12.70
N SER A 5 -21.11 -14.72 -13.56
CA SER A 5 -20.43 -16.00 -13.30
C SER A 5 -19.04 -15.70 -12.75
N PHE A 6 -18.72 -16.26 -11.58
CA PHE A 6 -17.38 -16.22 -11.01
C PHE A 6 -16.66 -17.52 -11.27
N THR A 7 -15.49 -17.45 -11.87
CA THR A 7 -14.59 -18.62 -11.96
C THR A 7 -13.84 -18.73 -10.64
N HIS A 8 -14.01 -19.86 -9.96
CA HIS A 8 -13.20 -20.15 -8.77
C HIS A 8 -11.75 -20.39 -9.21
N ILE A 9 -10.86 -19.53 -8.75
CA ILE A 9 -9.41 -19.71 -8.91
C ILE A 9 -8.94 -20.47 -7.67
N ALA A 10 -8.50 -21.70 -7.85
CA ALA A 10 -7.92 -22.45 -6.74
C ALA A 10 -6.65 -21.76 -6.24
N PRO A 11 -6.40 -21.72 -4.92
CA PRO A 11 -5.13 -21.24 -4.40
C PRO A 11 -3.98 -21.99 -5.04
N ASP A 12 -2.96 -21.28 -5.50
CA ASP A 12 -1.75 -21.88 -6.02
C ASP A 12 -0.90 -22.36 -4.81
N PRO A 13 -0.56 -23.65 -4.71
CA PRO A 13 0.28 -24.18 -3.63
C PRO A 13 1.63 -23.47 -3.51
N THR A 14 2.16 -22.89 -4.58
CA THR A 14 3.40 -22.09 -4.54
C THR A 14 3.29 -20.86 -3.64
N HIS A 15 2.07 -20.40 -3.35
CA HIS A 15 1.83 -19.30 -2.42
C HIS A 15 1.80 -19.74 -0.95
N ASP A 16 1.75 -21.03 -0.65
CA ASP A 16 1.69 -21.52 0.73
C ASP A 16 3.01 -21.25 1.48
N GLU A 17 4.14 -21.34 0.80
CA GLU A 17 5.44 -21.00 1.38
C GLU A 17 5.52 -19.50 1.75
N LEU A 18 5.09 -18.62 0.84
CA LEU A 18 5.04 -17.19 1.11
C LEU A 18 4.08 -16.88 2.26
N ARG A 19 2.93 -17.55 2.30
CA ARG A 19 1.94 -17.41 3.38
C ARG A 19 2.53 -17.80 4.74
N ALA A 20 3.25 -18.91 4.80
CA ALA A 20 3.94 -19.35 6.01
C ALA A 20 5.01 -18.35 6.45
N GLU A 21 5.84 -17.86 5.51
CA GLU A 21 6.86 -16.84 5.78
C GLU A 21 6.26 -15.56 6.39
N VAL A 22 5.14 -15.07 5.82
CA VAL A 22 4.45 -13.88 6.33
C VAL A 22 3.89 -14.13 7.73
N ARG A 23 3.29 -15.29 7.99
CA ARG A 23 2.76 -15.66 9.30
C ARG A 23 3.85 -15.74 10.37
N ASP A 24 4.99 -16.33 10.08
CA ASP A 24 6.12 -16.43 11.00
C ASP A 24 6.70 -15.05 11.34
N PHE A 25 6.82 -14.19 10.35
CA PHE A 25 7.19 -12.79 10.55
C PHE A 25 6.20 -12.08 11.47
N LEU A 26 4.89 -12.20 11.19
CA LEU A 26 3.86 -11.55 11.99
C LEU A 26 3.77 -12.10 13.40
N ALA A 27 3.95 -13.39 13.59
CA ALA A 27 4.00 -14.01 14.92
C ALA A 27 5.14 -13.44 15.77
N THR A 28 6.24 -13.07 15.14
CA THR A 28 7.39 -12.44 15.80
C THR A 28 7.14 -10.96 16.06
N GLU A 29 6.79 -10.19 15.02
CA GLU A 29 6.72 -8.74 15.07
C GLU A 29 5.52 -8.20 15.86
N LEU A 30 4.43 -8.96 15.90
CA LEU A 30 3.21 -8.57 16.61
C LEU A 30 3.03 -9.27 17.96
N ARG A 31 4.03 -10.02 18.42
CA ARG A 31 3.95 -10.81 19.66
C ARG A 31 3.45 -9.99 20.86
N ASP A 32 4.06 -8.83 21.06
CA ASP A 32 3.79 -7.95 22.20
C ASP A 32 2.78 -6.84 21.88
N MET A 33 2.17 -6.89 20.70
CA MET A 33 1.18 -5.89 20.30
C MET A 33 -0.14 -6.12 21.02
N LEU A 34 -0.59 -5.10 21.77
CA LEU A 34 -1.83 -5.13 22.52
C LEU A 34 -3.06 -5.32 21.62
N SER A 35 -4.06 -6.07 22.09
CA SER A 35 -5.25 -6.42 21.30
C SER A 35 -6.00 -5.20 20.75
N HIS A 36 -6.09 -4.10 21.49
CA HIS A 36 -6.74 -2.89 21.02
C HIS A 36 -5.97 -2.22 19.85
N ARG A 37 -4.64 -2.36 19.81
CA ARG A 37 -3.83 -1.88 18.67
C ARG A 37 -4.01 -2.75 17.43
N ARG A 38 -4.13 -4.07 17.60
CA ARG A 38 -4.46 -4.98 16.49
C ARG A 38 -5.85 -4.68 15.92
N ALA A 39 -6.83 -4.34 16.76
CA ALA A 39 -8.15 -3.94 16.32
C ALA A 39 -8.16 -2.67 15.44
N LEU A 40 -7.12 -1.83 15.53
CA LEU A 40 -6.94 -0.63 14.71
C LEU A 40 -6.15 -0.87 13.42
N SER A 41 -5.82 -2.10 13.08
CA SER A 41 -4.96 -2.51 11.94
C SER A 41 -4.94 -1.54 10.76
N TRP A 42 -6.10 -1.30 10.16
CA TRP A 42 -6.27 -0.41 9.01
C TRP A 42 -5.89 1.05 9.29
N THR A 43 -6.12 1.54 10.49
CA THR A 43 -5.85 2.92 10.92
C THR A 43 -4.58 3.02 11.76
N GLY A 44 -4.03 1.89 12.18
CA GLY A 44 -2.78 1.82 12.94
C GLY A 44 -1.59 2.17 12.08
N ALA A 45 -0.85 3.21 12.46
CA ALA A 45 0.36 3.64 11.78
C ALA A 45 1.60 3.24 12.57
N ASP A 46 2.50 2.49 11.94
CA ASP A 46 3.82 2.15 12.47
C ASP A 46 4.89 2.24 11.37
N PRO A 47 5.63 3.37 11.32
CA PRO A 47 6.70 3.53 10.34
C PRO A 47 7.84 2.52 10.48
N ALA A 48 8.12 2.04 11.71
CA ALA A 48 9.17 1.03 11.91
C ALA A 48 8.73 -0.32 11.35
N PHE A 49 7.49 -0.71 11.56
CA PHE A 49 6.91 -1.91 10.96
C PHE A 49 6.90 -1.82 9.44
N SER A 50 6.54 -0.66 8.86
CA SER A 50 6.57 -0.44 7.42
C SER A 50 7.96 -0.63 6.81
N ARG A 51 9.03 -0.15 7.47
CA ARG A 51 10.42 -0.39 7.04
C ARG A 51 10.77 -1.88 7.04
N LYS A 52 10.31 -2.64 8.04
CA LYS A 52 10.53 -4.09 8.07
C LYS A 52 9.83 -4.80 6.90
N LEU A 53 8.64 -4.36 6.52
CA LEU A 53 7.97 -4.86 5.31
C LEU A 53 8.77 -4.52 4.04
N GLY A 54 9.30 -3.30 3.93
CA GLY A 54 10.18 -2.90 2.82
C GLY A 54 11.42 -3.78 2.73
N GLN A 55 12.09 -4.05 3.86
CA GLN A 55 13.27 -4.94 3.92
C GLN A 55 12.96 -6.38 3.48
N ARG A 56 11.74 -6.85 3.66
CA ARG A 56 11.25 -8.15 3.17
C ARG A 56 10.83 -8.13 1.70
N GLY A 57 10.81 -6.97 1.07
CA GLY A 57 10.32 -6.82 -0.29
C GLY A 57 8.79 -6.99 -0.42
N TRP A 58 8.05 -6.67 0.65
CA TRP A 58 6.59 -6.77 0.70
C TRP A 58 5.87 -5.44 0.46
N LEU A 59 6.62 -4.38 0.14
CA LEU A 59 6.13 -3.14 -0.43
C LEU A 59 6.66 -2.99 -1.86
N GLY A 60 5.91 -2.32 -2.72
CA GLY A 60 6.26 -2.21 -4.13
C GLY A 60 6.34 -3.56 -4.87
N MET A 61 5.69 -4.60 -4.35
CA MET A 61 5.85 -5.99 -4.83
C MET A 61 5.67 -6.15 -6.34
N THR A 62 4.69 -5.46 -6.92
CA THR A 62 4.36 -5.58 -8.36
C THR A 62 5.06 -4.56 -9.23
N TRP A 63 5.88 -3.67 -8.66
CA TRP A 63 6.51 -2.58 -9.39
C TRP A 63 7.79 -3.02 -10.10
N PRO A 64 8.22 -2.29 -11.14
CA PRO A 64 9.50 -2.54 -11.81
C PRO A 64 10.68 -2.39 -10.84
N ARG A 65 11.68 -3.25 -11.01
CA ARG A 65 12.93 -3.20 -10.22
C ARG A 65 13.67 -1.89 -10.34
N THR A 66 13.58 -1.23 -11.49
CA THR A 66 14.17 0.09 -11.76
C THR A 66 13.77 1.14 -10.71
N TYR A 67 12.61 0.97 -10.07
CA TYR A 67 12.08 1.86 -9.05
C TYR A 67 12.03 1.20 -7.64
N GLY A 68 12.86 0.20 -7.40
CA GLY A 68 12.90 -0.50 -6.11
C GLY A 68 11.78 -1.52 -5.92
N GLY A 69 11.03 -1.83 -6.96
CA GLY A 69 10.01 -2.88 -6.94
C GLY A 69 10.59 -4.28 -7.09
N HIS A 70 9.74 -5.28 -7.02
CA HIS A 70 10.14 -6.69 -6.96
C HIS A 70 9.60 -7.53 -8.12
N GLU A 71 8.76 -6.95 -9.01
CA GLU A 71 8.15 -7.61 -10.17
C GLU A 71 7.40 -8.91 -9.82
N ARG A 72 6.90 -8.99 -8.60
CA ARG A 72 6.08 -10.11 -8.13
C ARG A 72 4.66 -10.02 -8.70
N SER A 73 3.97 -11.14 -8.69
CA SER A 73 2.60 -11.24 -9.15
C SER A 73 1.61 -10.50 -8.23
N ALA A 74 0.43 -10.16 -8.77
CA ALA A 74 -0.65 -9.60 -7.97
C ALA A 74 -1.18 -10.60 -6.92
N PHE A 75 -1.07 -11.92 -7.19
CA PHE A 75 -1.48 -12.96 -6.25
C PHE A 75 -0.53 -13.07 -5.07
N GLU A 76 0.79 -13.03 -5.28
CA GLU A 76 1.75 -12.99 -4.17
C GLU A 76 1.51 -11.76 -3.28
N ARG A 77 1.28 -10.60 -3.89
CA ARG A 77 0.91 -9.40 -3.16
C ARG A 77 -0.39 -9.57 -2.37
N LEU A 78 -1.41 -10.24 -2.94
CA LEU A 78 -2.67 -10.53 -2.26
C LEU A 78 -2.43 -11.39 -1.02
N VAL A 79 -1.62 -12.45 -1.12
CA VAL A 79 -1.26 -13.31 0.02
C VAL A 79 -0.67 -12.50 1.17
N VAL A 80 0.31 -11.63 0.88
CA VAL A 80 0.92 -10.79 1.92
C VAL A 80 -0.12 -9.89 2.59
N ILE A 81 -1.01 -9.27 1.81
CA ILE A 81 -2.03 -8.36 2.35
C ILE A 81 -3.05 -9.09 3.21
N GLU A 82 -3.52 -10.25 2.75
CA GLU A 82 -4.46 -11.07 3.52
C GLU A 82 -3.90 -11.40 4.90
N GLU A 83 -2.65 -11.85 4.97
CA GLU A 83 -2.03 -12.21 6.24
C GLU A 83 -1.78 -10.98 7.14
N LEU A 84 -1.33 -9.85 6.57
CA LEU A 84 -1.17 -8.60 7.31
C LEU A 84 -2.47 -8.14 7.97
N LEU A 85 -3.57 -8.14 7.20
CA LEU A 85 -4.87 -7.71 7.69
C LEU A 85 -5.48 -8.72 8.67
N ALA A 86 -5.37 -10.01 8.40
CA ALA A 86 -5.86 -11.08 9.29
C ALA A 86 -5.17 -11.06 10.65
N ALA A 87 -3.87 -10.72 10.70
CA ALA A 87 -3.13 -10.60 11.94
C ALA A 87 -3.35 -9.27 12.68
N GLY A 88 -4.06 -8.31 12.09
CA GLY A 88 -4.23 -6.97 12.66
C GLY A 88 -2.96 -6.13 12.62
N ALA A 89 -2.13 -6.28 11.58
CA ALA A 89 -0.89 -5.52 11.44
C ALA A 89 -1.15 -4.02 11.19
N PRO A 90 -0.27 -3.11 11.65
CA PRO A 90 -0.45 -1.66 11.50
C PRO A 90 -0.04 -1.21 10.11
N VAL A 91 -0.96 -1.21 9.16
CA VAL A 91 -0.70 -0.99 7.74
C VAL A 91 -0.87 0.46 7.26
N SER A 92 -1.47 1.33 8.08
CA SER A 92 -1.89 2.67 7.65
C SER A 92 -0.73 3.52 7.11
N ALA A 93 0.47 3.45 7.71
CA ALA A 93 1.58 4.31 7.32
C ALA A 93 1.99 4.15 5.85
N HIS A 94 2.06 2.92 5.34
CA HIS A 94 2.48 2.64 3.96
C HIS A 94 1.34 2.46 2.97
N TRP A 95 0.12 2.25 3.45
CA TRP A 95 -1.01 1.81 2.61
C TRP A 95 -1.27 2.72 1.40
N ILE A 96 -1.45 4.02 1.64
CA ILE A 96 -1.74 4.97 0.55
C ILE A 96 -0.56 5.07 -0.43
N ALA A 97 0.66 5.11 0.10
CA ALA A 97 1.86 5.21 -0.71
C ALA A 97 2.04 3.99 -1.62
N ASP A 98 1.94 2.77 -1.06
CA ASP A 98 2.13 1.52 -1.80
C ASP A 98 0.97 1.18 -2.75
N ARG A 99 -0.27 1.49 -2.34
CA ARG A 99 -1.47 0.98 -3.04
C ARG A 99 -2.10 1.96 -4.00
N GLN A 100 -1.91 3.24 -3.79
CA GLN A 100 -2.54 4.29 -4.58
C GLN A 100 -1.52 5.21 -5.23
N SER A 101 -0.68 5.88 -4.45
CA SER A 101 0.23 6.89 -4.98
C SER A 101 1.37 6.31 -5.79
N GLY A 102 1.93 5.17 -5.39
CA GLY A 102 2.98 4.49 -6.16
C GLY A 102 2.51 4.06 -7.55
N PRO A 103 1.40 3.31 -7.67
CA PRO A 103 0.82 2.99 -8.98
C PRO A 103 0.45 4.21 -9.82
N LEU A 104 -0.04 5.29 -9.21
CA LEU A 104 -0.33 6.54 -9.90
C LEU A 104 0.97 7.18 -10.44
N LEU A 105 2.02 7.26 -9.63
CA LEU A 105 3.33 7.77 -10.04
C LEU A 105 3.91 6.92 -11.18
N LEU A 106 3.82 5.59 -11.10
CA LEU A 106 4.26 4.70 -12.19
C LEU A 106 3.56 5.01 -13.50
N ARG A 107 2.28 5.33 -13.45
CA ARG A 107 1.45 5.57 -14.63
C ARG A 107 1.64 6.96 -15.24
N VAL A 108 1.68 8.01 -14.43
CA VAL A 108 1.60 9.40 -14.89
C VAL A 108 2.70 10.32 -14.36
N GLY A 109 3.53 9.86 -13.42
CA GLY A 109 4.63 10.64 -12.86
C GLY A 109 5.75 10.90 -13.88
N THR A 110 6.47 12.01 -13.70
CA THR A 110 7.72 12.25 -14.42
C THR A 110 8.80 11.26 -13.96
N GLU A 111 9.82 11.05 -14.78
CA GLU A 111 10.92 10.16 -14.40
C GLU A 111 11.61 10.61 -13.10
N GLU A 112 11.80 11.92 -12.94
CA GLU A 112 12.34 12.51 -11.71
C GLU A 112 11.47 12.16 -10.47
N GLN A 113 10.15 12.27 -10.59
CA GLN A 113 9.23 11.92 -9.52
C GLN A 113 9.29 10.42 -9.21
N LYS A 114 9.33 9.55 -10.20
CA LYS A 114 9.44 8.11 -10.03
C LYS A 114 10.71 7.74 -9.28
N GLN A 115 11.86 8.23 -9.72
CA GLN A 115 13.15 7.96 -9.10
C GLN A 115 13.25 8.53 -7.68
N LYS A 116 12.62 9.65 -7.41
CA LYS A 116 12.64 10.29 -6.10
C LYS A 116 11.79 9.57 -5.05
N TYR A 117 10.60 9.10 -5.43
CA TYR A 117 9.61 8.63 -4.46
C TYR A 117 9.47 7.11 -4.41
N LEU A 118 9.44 6.42 -5.56
CA LEU A 118 9.09 5.00 -5.60
C LEU A 118 10.07 4.11 -4.82
N PRO A 119 11.41 4.27 -4.94
CA PRO A 119 12.33 3.44 -4.16
C PRO A 119 12.15 3.61 -2.65
N ARG A 120 11.88 4.83 -2.20
CA ARG A 120 11.65 5.13 -0.78
C ARG A 120 10.31 4.58 -0.27
N ILE A 121 9.29 4.54 -1.12
CA ILE A 121 8.01 3.90 -0.77
C ILE A 121 8.23 2.39 -0.66
N ALA A 122 8.90 1.76 -1.62
CA ALA A 122 9.21 0.34 -1.59
C ALA A 122 10.06 -0.06 -0.38
N ALA A 123 10.96 0.82 0.07
CA ALA A 123 11.74 0.63 1.30
C ALA A 123 10.94 0.86 2.60
N GLY A 124 9.68 1.33 2.52
CA GLY A 124 8.88 1.69 3.69
C GLY A 124 9.36 2.95 4.42
N GLU A 125 9.97 3.89 3.70
CA GLU A 125 10.57 5.13 4.22
C GLU A 125 9.86 6.40 3.75
N CYS A 126 8.95 6.29 2.80
CA CYS A 126 8.16 7.40 2.30
C CYS A 126 6.68 7.08 2.45
N PHE A 127 5.99 7.93 3.18
CA PHE A 127 4.56 7.82 3.45
C PHE A 127 3.83 8.96 2.74
N ILE A 128 2.65 8.67 2.21
CA ILE A 128 1.82 9.63 1.47
C ILE A 128 0.43 9.58 2.06
N SER A 129 -0.17 10.75 2.23
CA SER A 129 -1.59 10.89 2.54
C SER A 129 -2.32 11.51 1.35
N ALA A 130 -3.61 11.20 1.21
CA ALA A 130 -4.47 11.77 0.20
C ALA A 130 -5.56 12.62 0.87
N GLY A 131 -5.64 13.90 0.51
CA GLY A 131 -6.75 14.77 0.88
C GLY A 131 -7.67 14.91 -0.34
N LEU A 132 -8.87 14.33 -0.26
CA LEU A 132 -9.82 14.30 -1.38
C LEU A 132 -11.08 15.08 -1.09
N SER A 133 -11.64 14.94 0.12
CA SER A 133 -12.90 15.58 0.50
C SER A 133 -12.68 17.04 0.87
N GLU A 134 -13.62 17.88 0.48
CA GLU A 134 -13.74 19.28 0.91
C GLU A 134 -14.93 19.42 1.88
N PRO A 135 -15.09 20.54 2.59
CA PRO A 135 -16.20 20.72 3.52
C PRO A 135 -17.58 20.41 2.92
N ASP A 136 -17.79 20.76 1.65
CA ASP A 136 -19.06 20.60 0.95
C ASP A 136 -19.09 19.38 0.02
N THR A 137 -17.97 18.65 -0.16
CA THR A 137 -17.87 17.54 -1.10
C THR A 137 -17.18 16.33 -0.46
N GLY A 138 -17.86 15.19 -0.51
CA GLY A 138 -17.33 13.90 -0.07
C GLY A 138 -17.49 12.87 -1.18
N SER A 139 -18.60 12.14 -1.17
CA SER A 139 -18.90 11.14 -2.22
C SER A 139 -19.04 11.75 -3.62
N ASP A 140 -19.50 12.99 -3.71
CA ASP A 140 -19.54 13.75 -4.96
C ASP A 140 -18.22 14.52 -5.17
N LEU A 141 -17.13 13.80 -5.37
CA LEU A 141 -15.82 14.40 -5.60
C LEU A 141 -15.76 15.25 -6.88
N ALA A 142 -16.63 14.99 -7.85
CA ALA A 142 -16.71 15.79 -9.07
C ALA A 142 -17.12 17.25 -8.82
N SER A 143 -17.77 17.52 -7.68
CA SER A 143 -18.15 18.87 -7.24
C SER A 143 -17.06 19.59 -6.45
N ALA A 144 -15.84 19.04 -6.35
CA ALA A 144 -14.72 19.71 -5.69
C ALA A 144 -14.39 21.06 -6.33
N ARG A 145 -14.18 22.08 -5.48
CA ARG A 145 -13.99 23.47 -5.92
C ARG A 145 -12.56 23.99 -5.72
N MET A 146 -11.72 23.20 -5.07
CA MET A 146 -10.33 23.61 -4.85
C MET A 146 -9.64 23.93 -6.18
N THR A 147 -8.96 25.04 -6.22
CA THR A 147 -8.17 25.47 -7.39
C THR A 147 -6.73 25.68 -6.96
N ALA A 148 -5.80 25.41 -7.87
CA ALA A 148 -4.39 25.71 -7.67
C ALA A 148 -3.92 26.69 -8.75
N LYS A 149 -3.55 27.88 -8.36
CA LYS A 149 -3.00 28.91 -9.28
C LYS A 149 -1.47 28.87 -9.19
N ARG A 150 -0.82 28.78 -10.36
CA ARG A 150 0.64 28.85 -10.42
C ARG A 150 1.12 30.25 -10.10
N VAL A 151 2.09 30.33 -9.19
CA VAL A 151 2.79 31.55 -8.82
C VAL A 151 4.29 31.30 -8.88
N ASP A 152 5.12 32.35 -8.72
CA ASP A 152 6.56 32.17 -8.64
C ASP A 152 6.91 31.33 -7.38
N GLY A 153 7.66 30.25 -7.60
CA GLY A 153 8.06 29.33 -6.54
C GLY A 153 7.04 28.26 -6.14
N GLY A 154 5.82 28.20 -6.75
CA GLY A 154 4.86 27.14 -6.39
C GLY A 154 3.43 27.34 -6.88
N PHE A 155 2.50 26.95 -6.04
CA PHE A 155 1.06 27.10 -6.24
C PHE A 155 0.38 27.67 -4.98
N VAL A 156 -0.68 28.43 -5.22
CA VAL A 156 -1.58 28.96 -4.19
C VAL A 156 -3.03 28.56 -4.49
#